data_166a38f27087938699baa2578f3c1731
#
_entry.id   166a38f27087938699baa2578f3c1731
#
_cell.length_a   1.000
_cell.length_b   1.000
_cell.length_c   1.000
_cell.angle_alpha   90.00
_cell.angle_beta   90.00
_cell.angle_gamma   90.00
#
_symmetry.space_group_name_H-M   'P 1'
#
loop_
_entity.id
_entity.type
_entity.pdbx_description
1 polymer ?
#
loop_
_entity_poly.entity_id
_entity_poly.type
_entity_poly.pdbx_seq_one_letter_code
_entity_poly.pdbx_strand_id
1 'polypeptide(L)'
;MVTRVIAKKVASKARSTIAETVAPVAPVAKSVTRRARKAAGTVQKNVADAVAGTLGLQGERMSKVDTAWLRMDSSANLMMIVGVWVTKPGLPLADLKLRVEERLLKYPRFKQRVVEDAAGATWVEDADFQLDRHVVTETLAKKPRGREQEALQERLAALTMEPLDRDRPLWQFHLVENYKGGSALMVRIHHCIADGIALISVTQSLVDGGSPPPQRRSKAARAQGMDGAEEWLSDALLKPFTHLAVKALGAAGDGAVKSMSLLMEPQKGMESGMHSSVDMAKMAYQVVSDLAALALMPDDSPTRLKGQPGNAKRVAWCAPLPLEEVKAVGKALNCSINDVLLSCVAGAIGAYLREQGDAVSGKEIRAMVPVNLRPLEHAYKLGNQFGLAPLVLPIGLDNPVERVYEVRARMRGLKGSMQPLLAFGLLAVAGLLIKPAQDALLSLFSKKTTAVMTNVPGPREKLKICGSTIEENLFWVPQSGSVGLGVSILSYGGGVQFGVV
;
A
#
# COMPACT_ATOMS: atom_id res chain seq x y z
N MET A 1 28.89 -0.69 40.27
CA MET A 1 28.37 0.47 41.02
C MET A 1 28.94 1.81 40.56
N VAL A 2 30.19 1.89 40.12
CA VAL A 2 30.89 3.11 39.69
C VAL A 2 30.31 3.72 38.40
N THR A 3 29.91 2.92 37.41
CA THR A 3 29.41 3.37 36.11
C THR A 3 28.05 4.08 36.21
N ARG A 4 27.21 3.74 37.19
CA ARG A 4 25.90 4.40 37.44
C ARG A 4 26.02 5.79 38.08
N VAL A 5 27.08 6.02 38.81
CA VAL A 5 27.36 7.32 39.48
C VAL A 5 27.91 8.34 38.49
N ILE A 6 28.73 7.90 37.53
CA ILE A 6 29.29 8.77 36.48
C ILE A 6 28.21 9.22 35.51
N ALA A 7 27.29 8.30 35.08
CA ALA A 7 26.15 8.63 34.19
C ALA A 7 25.19 9.65 34.83
N LYS A 8 24.93 9.57 36.14
CA LYS A 8 24.10 10.55 36.87
C LYS A 8 24.75 11.92 37.00
N LYS A 9 26.06 12.01 37.20
CA LYS A 9 26.80 13.29 37.30
C LYS A 9 26.88 14.00 35.93
N VAL A 10 27.10 13.28 34.85
CA VAL A 10 27.13 13.84 33.49
C VAL A 10 25.74 14.36 33.07
N ALA A 11 24.66 13.61 33.36
CA ALA A 11 23.30 14.04 33.08
C ALA A 11 22.84 15.27 33.88
N SER A 12 23.31 15.42 35.12
CA SER A 12 22.97 16.58 35.96
C SER A 12 23.68 17.88 35.51
N LYS A 13 24.94 17.78 35.08
CA LYS A 13 25.73 18.91 34.62
C LYS A 13 25.28 19.43 33.22
N ALA A 14 24.79 18.53 32.36
CA ALA A 14 24.18 18.91 31.09
C ALA A 14 22.82 19.63 31.27
N ARG A 15 22.09 19.31 32.33
CA ARG A 15 20.79 19.95 32.64
C ARG A 15 20.93 21.40 33.12
N SER A 16 21.95 21.74 33.90
CA SER A 16 22.14 23.10 34.41
C SER A 16 22.59 24.08 33.34
N THR A 17 23.46 23.66 32.41
CA THR A 17 24.00 24.52 31.36
C THR A 17 22.98 24.86 30.27
N ILE A 18 22.01 23.98 30.02
CA ILE A 18 20.95 24.21 29.03
C ILE A 18 19.83 25.12 29.58
N ALA A 19 19.57 25.07 30.88
CA ALA A 19 18.55 25.90 31.52
C ALA A 19 18.92 27.39 31.57
N GLU A 20 20.20 27.73 31.70
CA GLU A 20 20.65 29.11 31.79
C GLU A 20 20.74 29.85 30.44
N THR A 21 20.93 29.13 29.34
CA THR A 21 21.15 29.74 28.00
C THR A 21 19.87 30.02 27.20
N VAL A 22 18.75 29.45 27.58
CA VAL A 22 17.49 29.49 26.76
C VAL A 22 16.35 30.33 27.38
N ALA A 23 16.52 30.82 28.60
CA ALA A 23 15.43 31.46 29.36
C ALA A 23 14.90 32.83 28.84
N PRO A 24 15.65 33.73 28.17
CA PRO A 24 15.13 35.07 27.88
C PRO A 24 14.43 35.26 26.53
N VAL A 25 14.44 34.32 25.58
CA VAL A 25 13.95 34.53 24.19
C VAL A 25 12.65 33.81 23.85
N ALA A 26 12.15 33.02 24.77
CA ALA A 26 11.04 32.07 24.50
C ALA A 26 9.63 32.70 24.24
N PRO A 27 9.22 33.84 24.83
CA PRO A 27 7.85 34.33 24.62
C PRO A 27 7.61 35.03 23.27
N VAL A 28 8.61 35.75 22.74
CA VAL A 28 8.46 36.53 21.50
C VAL A 28 8.52 35.64 20.27
N ALA A 29 9.40 34.64 20.27
CA ALA A 29 9.52 33.68 19.15
C ALA A 29 8.25 32.83 18.96
N LYS A 30 7.52 32.52 20.03
CA LYS A 30 6.27 31.71 19.97
C LYS A 30 5.09 32.48 19.35
N SER A 31 4.99 33.80 19.57
CA SER A 31 3.90 34.62 19.00
C SER A 31 4.13 34.90 17.52
N VAL A 32 5.37 35.11 17.11
CA VAL A 32 5.74 35.40 15.71
C VAL A 32 5.59 34.12 14.87
N THR A 33 6.05 32.96 15.36
CA THR A 33 5.89 31.69 14.64
C THR A 33 4.45 31.24 14.52
N ARG A 34 3.60 31.49 15.53
CA ARG A 34 2.16 31.16 15.47
C ARG A 34 1.41 32.04 14.48
N ARG A 35 1.72 33.37 14.41
CA ARG A 35 1.16 34.27 13.41
C ARG A 35 1.64 33.97 11.99
N ALA A 36 2.93 33.68 11.81
CA ALA A 36 3.49 33.30 10.52
C ALA A 36 2.92 31.97 10.01
N ARG A 37 2.73 30.98 10.90
CA ARG A 37 2.09 29.69 10.55
C ARG A 37 0.61 29.85 10.16
N LYS A 38 -0.14 30.68 10.88
CA LYS A 38 -1.56 30.94 10.56
C LYS A 38 -1.67 31.70 9.24
N ALA A 39 -0.78 32.68 9.00
CA ALA A 39 -0.71 33.42 7.74
C ALA A 39 -0.27 32.51 6.57
N ALA A 40 0.77 31.67 6.75
CA ALA A 40 1.22 30.74 5.72
C ALA A 40 0.16 29.70 5.37
N GLY A 41 -0.53 29.11 6.37
CA GLY A 41 -1.64 28.18 6.13
C GLY A 41 -2.83 28.83 5.42
N THR A 42 -3.15 30.07 5.78
CA THR A 42 -4.23 30.84 5.13
C THR A 42 -3.84 31.26 3.70
N VAL A 43 -2.60 31.71 3.50
CA VAL A 43 -2.08 32.04 2.16
C VAL A 43 -2.02 30.81 1.27
N GLN A 44 -1.55 29.68 1.78
CA GLN A 44 -1.47 28.43 1.02
C GLN A 44 -2.86 27.89 0.66
N LYS A 45 -3.85 28.00 1.54
CA LYS A 45 -5.25 27.66 1.25
C LYS A 45 -5.85 28.63 0.24
N ASN A 46 -5.67 29.93 0.43
CA ASN A 46 -6.20 30.96 -0.48
C ASN A 46 -5.54 30.93 -1.86
N VAL A 47 -4.25 30.60 -1.96
CA VAL A 47 -3.55 30.40 -3.25
C VAL A 47 -4.04 29.12 -3.93
N ALA A 48 -4.24 28.02 -3.18
CA ALA A 48 -4.79 26.80 -3.74
C ALA A 48 -6.24 26.99 -4.23
N ASP A 49 -7.07 27.67 -3.44
CA ASP A 49 -8.46 27.98 -3.80
C ASP A 49 -8.53 29.01 -4.95
N ALA A 50 -7.62 29.97 -5.01
CA ALA A 50 -7.54 30.96 -6.10
C ALA A 50 -7.04 30.33 -7.40
N VAL A 51 -6.05 29.43 -7.36
CA VAL A 51 -5.56 28.70 -8.54
C VAL A 51 -6.62 27.73 -9.05
N ALA A 52 -7.33 27.02 -8.17
CA ALA A 52 -8.46 26.18 -8.56
C ALA A 52 -9.62 27.01 -9.15
N GLY A 53 -9.89 28.19 -8.60
CA GLY A 53 -10.89 29.12 -9.12
C GLY A 53 -10.49 29.76 -10.46
N THR A 54 -9.22 30.06 -10.68
CA THR A 54 -8.72 30.70 -11.91
C THR A 54 -8.69 29.74 -13.10
N LEU A 55 -8.54 28.41 -12.83
CA LEU A 55 -8.55 27.38 -13.87
C LEU A 55 -9.95 26.80 -14.12
N GLY A 56 -10.98 27.22 -13.38
CA GLY A 56 -12.34 26.70 -13.51
C GLY A 56 -12.47 25.18 -13.23
N LEU A 57 -11.44 24.56 -12.64
CA LEU A 57 -11.39 23.13 -12.38
C LEU A 57 -12.15 22.81 -11.09
N GLN A 58 -13.43 22.46 -11.24
CA GLN A 58 -14.19 21.83 -10.16
C GLN A 58 -13.67 20.41 -9.96
N GLY A 59 -12.83 20.20 -8.93
CA GLY A 59 -12.24 18.91 -8.64
C GLY A 59 -12.15 18.60 -7.13
N GLU A 60 -11.93 17.34 -6.79
CA GLU A 60 -11.69 16.88 -5.44
C GLU A 60 -10.18 16.71 -5.21
N ARG A 61 -9.61 17.30 -4.15
CA ARG A 61 -8.18 17.12 -3.83
C ARG A 61 -7.90 15.64 -3.52
N MET A 62 -6.85 15.13 -4.14
CA MET A 62 -6.35 13.78 -3.87
C MET A 62 -5.74 13.71 -2.46
N SER A 63 -5.95 12.59 -1.76
CA SER A 63 -5.30 12.36 -0.48
C SER A 63 -3.76 12.36 -0.63
N LYS A 64 -3.04 12.66 0.44
CA LYS A 64 -1.56 12.66 0.40
C LYS A 64 -0.99 11.28 0.13
N VAL A 65 -1.63 10.24 0.66
CA VAL A 65 -1.25 8.85 0.41
C VAL A 65 -1.48 8.48 -1.05
N ASP A 66 -2.64 8.81 -1.63
CA ASP A 66 -2.92 8.54 -3.04
C ASP A 66 -1.97 9.34 -3.96
N THR A 67 -1.63 10.59 -3.57
CA THR A 67 -0.60 11.39 -4.26
C THR A 67 0.78 10.74 -4.21
N ALA A 68 1.15 10.12 -3.07
CA ALA A 68 2.38 9.35 -2.98
C ALA A 68 2.38 8.18 -3.97
N TRP A 69 1.30 7.40 -4.00
CA TRP A 69 1.15 6.29 -4.96
C TRP A 69 1.21 6.76 -6.41
N LEU A 70 0.56 7.88 -6.74
CA LEU A 70 0.60 8.46 -8.09
C LEU A 70 2.02 8.78 -8.54
N ARG A 71 2.84 9.33 -7.64
CA ARG A 71 4.20 9.80 -7.92
C ARG A 71 5.28 8.74 -7.80
N MET A 72 4.92 7.53 -7.34
CA MET A 72 5.86 6.41 -7.19
C MET A 72 6.20 5.72 -8.50
N ASP A 73 5.48 6.00 -9.58
CA ASP A 73 5.80 5.46 -10.92
C ASP A 73 7.25 5.72 -11.29
N SER A 74 7.91 4.68 -11.77
CA SER A 74 9.25 4.70 -12.34
C SER A 74 9.33 3.83 -13.59
N SER A 75 10.39 3.96 -14.38
CA SER A 75 10.59 3.12 -15.57
C SER A 75 10.66 1.63 -15.28
N ALA A 76 11.10 1.23 -14.09
CA ALA A 76 11.19 -0.16 -13.69
C ALA A 76 9.92 -0.67 -12.98
N ASN A 77 9.15 0.23 -12.35
CA ASN A 77 7.99 -0.13 -11.55
C ASN A 77 6.86 0.90 -11.71
N LEU A 78 5.78 0.52 -12.37
CA LEU A 78 4.56 1.30 -12.43
C LEU A 78 3.63 0.88 -11.28
N MET A 79 2.98 1.85 -10.66
CA MET A 79 2.07 1.62 -9.53
C MET A 79 0.70 1.14 -10.02
N MET A 80 0.70 0.08 -10.80
CA MET A 80 -0.50 -0.55 -11.34
C MET A 80 -0.80 -1.88 -10.67
N ILE A 81 -2.05 -2.05 -10.29
CA ILE A 81 -2.62 -3.36 -9.99
C ILE A 81 -3.05 -3.95 -11.32
N VAL A 82 -2.53 -5.12 -11.65
CA VAL A 82 -2.90 -5.88 -12.84
C VAL A 82 -3.61 -7.15 -12.39
N GLY A 83 -4.74 -7.47 -13.02
CA GLY A 83 -5.50 -8.69 -12.72
C GLY A 83 -5.94 -9.38 -13.99
N VAL A 84 -6.37 -10.63 -13.87
CA VAL A 84 -7.00 -11.38 -14.96
C VAL A 84 -8.14 -12.25 -14.44
N TRP A 85 -9.25 -12.21 -15.15
CA TRP A 85 -10.35 -13.16 -15.01
C TRP A 85 -10.40 -14.03 -16.27
N VAL A 86 -10.31 -15.33 -16.09
CA VAL A 86 -10.59 -16.29 -17.16
C VAL A 86 -12.03 -16.72 -17.04
N THR A 87 -12.82 -16.52 -18.07
CA THR A 87 -14.27 -16.76 -18.04
C THR A 87 -14.69 -17.88 -19.00
N LYS A 88 -15.74 -18.61 -18.64
CA LYS A 88 -16.43 -19.60 -19.48
C LYS A 88 -17.93 -19.53 -19.24
N PRO A 89 -18.76 -19.51 -20.31
CA PRO A 89 -18.37 -19.30 -21.71
C PRO A 89 -17.66 -17.97 -21.93
N GLY A 90 -17.35 -17.65 -23.20
CA GLY A 90 -16.73 -16.36 -23.54
C GLY A 90 -17.61 -15.17 -23.13
N LEU A 91 -16.97 -14.08 -22.75
CA LEU A 91 -17.62 -12.83 -22.35
C LEU A 91 -17.76 -11.91 -23.57
N PRO A 92 -18.98 -11.56 -24.01
CA PRO A 92 -19.19 -10.65 -25.13
C PRO A 92 -18.74 -9.22 -24.76
N LEU A 93 -18.04 -8.55 -25.68
CA LEU A 93 -17.57 -7.18 -25.47
C LEU A 93 -18.70 -6.19 -25.16
N ALA A 94 -19.85 -6.32 -25.88
CA ALA A 94 -20.99 -5.45 -25.68
C ALA A 94 -21.57 -5.56 -24.27
N ASP A 95 -21.70 -6.79 -23.74
CA ASP A 95 -22.21 -7.04 -22.40
C ASP A 95 -21.22 -6.53 -21.33
N LEU A 96 -19.92 -6.70 -21.56
CA LEU A 96 -18.89 -6.15 -20.68
C LEU A 96 -18.95 -4.62 -20.63
N LYS A 97 -19.08 -3.94 -21.79
CA LYS A 97 -19.18 -2.48 -21.84
C LYS A 97 -20.41 -1.99 -21.10
N LEU A 98 -21.58 -2.59 -21.34
CA LEU A 98 -22.82 -2.28 -20.64
C LEU A 98 -22.65 -2.46 -19.12
N ARG A 99 -22.04 -3.57 -18.69
CA ARG A 99 -21.78 -3.83 -17.26
C ARG A 99 -20.85 -2.79 -16.64
N VAL A 100 -19.81 -2.36 -17.35
CA VAL A 100 -18.90 -1.29 -16.92
C VAL A 100 -19.68 0.03 -16.76
N GLU A 101 -20.52 0.40 -17.72
CA GLU A 101 -21.34 1.63 -17.63
C GLU A 101 -22.31 1.60 -16.45
N GLU A 102 -23.01 0.49 -16.26
CA GLU A 102 -24.03 0.34 -15.22
C GLU A 102 -23.45 0.25 -13.81
N ARG A 103 -22.23 -0.23 -13.66
CA ARG A 103 -21.64 -0.55 -12.37
C ARG A 103 -20.35 0.21 -12.07
N LEU A 104 -19.30 0.05 -12.90
CA LEU A 104 -17.99 0.65 -12.64
C LEU A 104 -18.04 2.17 -12.71
N LEU A 105 -18.70 2.73 -13.74
CA LEU A 105 -18.78 4.17 -13.94
C LEU A 105 -19.71 4.89 -12.95
N LYS A 106 -20.37 4.16 -12.03
CA LYS A 106 -21.04 4.74 -10.87
C LYS A 106 -20.07 5.16 -9.77
N TYR A 107 -18.82 4.68 -9.81
CA TYR A 107 -17.75 5.17 -8.99
C TYR A 107 -17.07 6.37 -9.69
N PRO A 108 -17.14 7.60 -9.15
CA PRO A 108 -16.65 8.80 -9.85
C PRO A 108 -15.18 8.71 -10.28
N ARG A 109 -14.32 8.03 -9.53
CA ARG A 109 -12.89 7.87 -9.82
C ARG A 109 -12.61 7.24 -11.19
N PHE A 110 -13.53 6.39 -11.68
CA PHE A 110 -13.38 5.74 -12.99
C PHE A 110 -13.78 6.65 -14.18
N LYS A 111 -14.28 7.87 -13.91
CA LYS A 111 -14.49 8.94 -14.90
C LYS A 111 -13.63 10.18 -14.65
N GLN A 112 -12.78 10.15 -13.62
CA GLN A 112 -11.94 11.27 -13.26
C GLN A 112 -10.50 11.03 -13.71
N ARG A 113 -9.88 12.03 -14.30
CA ARG A 113 -8.43 12.11 -14.54
C ARG A 113 -7.73 12.86 -13.41
N VAL A 114 -6.43 12.76 -13.37
CA VAL A 114 -5.62 13.42 -12.35
C VAL A 114 -4.96 14.66 -12.93
N VAL A 115 -5.06 15.78 -12.23
CA VAL A 115 -4.31 17.00 -12.54
C VAL A 115 -3.36 17.27 -11.38
N GLU A 116 -2.06 17.29 -11.67
CA GLU A 116 -1.01 17.59 -10.68
C GLU A 116 -0.67 19.08 -10.64
N ASP A 117 -0.40 19.57 -9.44
CA ASP A 117 0.15 20.91 -9.20
C ASP A 117 1.28 20.85 -8.16
N ALA A 118 1.88 22.00 -7.86
CA ALA A 118 2.97 22.09 -6.87
C ALA A 118 2.54 21.67 -5.45
N ALA A 119 1.23 21.70 -5.12
CA ALA A 119 0.70 21.37 -3.81
C ALA A 119 0.16 19.92 -3.71
N GLY A 120 0.16 19.16 -4.82
CA GLY A 120 -0.30 17.77 -4.86
C GLY A 120 -1.01 17.42 -6.16
N ALA A 121 -2.14 16.72 -6.05
CA ALA A 121 -2.94 16.30 -7.18
C ALA A 121 -4.44 16.49 -6.91
N THR A 122 -5.23 16.60 -7.95
CA THR A 122 -6.69 16.82 -7.91
C THR A 122 -7.37 15.88 -8.88
N TRP A 123 -8.46 15.25 -8.43
CA TRP A 123 -9.34 14.47 -9.28
C TRP A 123 -10.30 15.41 -10.01
N VAL A 124 -10.29 15.38 -11.33
CA VAL A 124 -11.11 16.23 -12.21
C VAL A 124 -11.91 15.31 -13.14
N GLU A 125 -13.18 15.59 -13.35
CA GLU A 125 -13.98 14.83 -14.31
C GLU A 125 -13.39 14.96 -15.71
N ASP A 126 -13.25 13.84 -16.43
CA ASP A 126 -12.80 13.82 -17.82
C ASP A 126 -13.97 14.13 -18.72
N ALA A 127 -14.02 15.36 -19.27
CA ALA A 127 -15.11 15.81 -20.15
C ALA A 127 -15.14 15.03 -21.48
N ASP A 128 -13.99 14.48 -21.92
CA ASP A 128 -13.82 13.69 -23.13
C ASP A 128 -13.78 12.18 -22.86
N PHE A 129 -14.37 11.75 -21.75
CA PHE A 129 -14.40 10.34 -21.41
C PHE A 129 -15.05 9.49 -22.50
N GLN A 130 -14.34 8.47 -22.98
CA GLN A 130 -14.80 7.53 -23.97
C GLN A 130 -14.54 6.10 -23.47
N LEU A 131 -15.62 5.35 -23.24
CA LEU A 131 -15.51 3.97 -22.74
C LEU A 131 -14.68 3.07 -23.65
N ASP A 132 -14.74 3.28 -24.97
CA ASP A 132 -14.01 2.49 -25.99
C ASP A 132 -12.47 2.60 -25.85
N ARG A 133 -11.97 3.61 -25.17
CA ARG A 133 -10.55 3.74 -24.86
C ARG A 133 -10.14 3.00 -23.58
N HIS A 134 -11.12 2.66 -22.77
CA HIS A 134 -10.92 1.99 -21.49
C HIS A 134 -11.29 0.50 -21.51
N VAL A 135 -12.15 0.08 -22.43
CA VAL A 135 -12.53 -1.32 -22.61
C VAL A 135 -12.22 -1.70 -24.06
N VAL A 136 -11.07 -2.35 -24.24
CA VAL A 136 -10.51 -2.69 -25.54
C VAL A 136 -10.45 -4.19 -25.74
N THR A 137 -10.49 -4.64 -27.01
CA THR A 137 -10.23 -6.04 -27.36
C THR A 137 -8.76 -6.23 -27.72
N GLU A 138 -8.24 -7.42 -27.41
CA GLU A 138 -6.89 -7.82 -27.76
C GLU A 138 -6.84 -9.23 -28.33
N THR A 139 -5.80 -9.49 -29.11
CA THR A 139 -5.46 -10.82 -29.60
C THR A 139 -4.10 -11.20 -29.06
N LEU A 140 -4.01 -12.32 -28.36
CA LEU A 140 -2.73 -12.84 -27.86
C LEU A 140 -1.85 -13.33 -29.00
N ALA A 141 -0.53 -13.28 -28.79
CA ALA A 141 0.43 -13.89 -29.70
C ALA A 141 0.13 -15.39 -29.87
N LYS A 142 0.17 -15.87 -31.11
CA LYS A 142 -0.06 -17.29 -31.41
C LYS A 142 1.04 -18.13 -30.78
N LYS A 143 0.64 -19.11 -29.98
CA LYS A 143 1.53 -20.13 -29.39
C LYS A 143 1.09 -21.53 -29.86
N PRO A 144 1.95 -22.52 -29.79
CA PRO A 144 1.57 -23.92 -30.00
C PRO A 144 0.43 -24.33 -29.07
N ARG A 145 -0.38 -25.28 -29.49
CA ARG A 145 -1.50 -25.80 -28.68
C ARG A 145 -1.01 -26.26 -27.30
N GLY A 146 -1.71 -25.84 -26.25
CA GLY A 146 -1.35 -26.13 -24.85
C GLY A 146 -0.41 -25.08 -24.21
N ARG A 147 0.07 -24.07 -24.98
CA ARG A 147 0.91 -23.00 -24.46
C ARG A 147 0.22 -21.64 -24.48
N GLU A 148 -1.11 -21.61 -24.54
CA GLU A 148 -1.90 -20.37 -24.56
C GLU A 148 -1.71 -19.55 -23.27
N GLN A 149 -1.46 -20.22 -22.13
CA GLN A 149 -1.16 -19.58 -20.87
C GLN A 149 0.11 -18.74 -20.92
N GLU A 150 1.13 -19.20 -21.63
CA GLU A 150 2.37 -18.43 -21.78
C GLU A 150 2.14 -17.13 -22.54
N ALA A 151 1.31 -17.15 -23.60
CA ALA A 151 0.95 -15.93 -24.32
C ALA A 151 0.23 -14.92 -23.41
N LEU A 152 -0.67 -15.42 -22.56
CA LEU A 152 -1.36 -14.57 -21.59
C LEU A 152 -0.40 -14.03 -20.53
N GLN A 153 0.54 -14.86 -20.02
CA GLN A 153 1.57 -14.43 -19.07
C GLN A 153 2.49 -13.35 -19.68
N GLU A 154 2.92 -13.52 -20.92
CA GLU A 154 3.74 -12.54 -21.63
C GLU A 154 2.98 -11.21 -21.80
N ARG A 155 1.70 -11.26 -22.16
CA ARG A 155 0.90 -10.05 -22.33
C ARG A 155 0.65 -9.35 -21.00
N LEU A 156 0.30 -10.08 -19.95
CA LEU A 156 0.15 -9.54 -18.61
C LEU A 156 1.46 -8.90 -18.12
N ALA A 157 2.59 -9.55 -18.34
CA ALA A 157 3.90 -8.99 -18.00
C ALA A 157 4.17 -7.68 -18.73
N ALA A 158 3.88 -7.59 -20.03
CA ALA A 158 3.99 -6.35 -20.80
C ALA A 158 3.08 -5.25 -20.23
N LEU A 159 1.82 -5.58 -19.93
CA LEU A 159 0.84 -4.64 -19.34
C LEU A 159 1.28 -4.07 -17.99
N THR A 160 2.11 -4.79 -17.21
CA THR A 160 2.67 -4.24 -15.97
C THR A 160 3.70 -3.14 -16.20
N MET A 161 4.24 -3.04 -17.41
CA MET A 161 5.30 -2.09 -17.78
C MET A 161 4.81 -1.01 -18.76
N GLU A 162 3.61 -1.13 -19.30
CA GLU A 162 3.00 -0.13 -20.17
C GLU A 162 2.32 0.95 -19.32
N PRO A 163 2.72 2.24 -19.37
CA PRO A 163 2.06 3.29 -18.61
C PRO A 163 0.62 3.50 -19.08
N LEU A 164 -0.25 3.92 -18.17
CA LEU A 164 -1.58 4.43 -18.50
C LEU A 164 -1.46 5.89 -18.96
N ASP A 165 -2.36 6.30 -19.87
CA ASP A 165 -2.47 7.70 -20.34
C ASP A 165 -2.88 8.59 -19.15
N ARG A 166 -2.00 9.53 -18.75
CA ARG A 166 -2.22 10.43 -17.62
C ARG A 166 -3.24 11.53 -17.87
N ASP A 167 -3.57 11.78 -19.13
CA ASP A 167 -4.61 12.73 -19.51
C ASP A 167 -6.03 12.14 -19.43
N ARG A 168 -6.13 10.88 -18.97
CA ARG A 168 -7.38 10.12 -18.86
C ARG A 168 -7.51 9.47 -17.49
N PRO A 169 -8.69 8.89 -17.16
CA PRO A 169 -8.85 8.04 -16.00
C PRO A 169 -7.87 6.86 -16.02
N LEU A 170 -7.18 6.63 -14.90
CA LEU A 170 -6.02 5.74 -14.81
C LEU A 170 -6.41 4.27 -14.64
N TRP A 171 -7.17 3.72 -15.60
CA TRP A 171 -7.55 2.32 -15.66
C TRP A 171 -7.82 1.86 -17.10
N GLN A 172 -7.72 0.58 -17.37
CA GLN A 172 -8.05 -0.01 -18.65
C GLN A 172 -8.36 -1.51 -18.51
N PHE A 173 -9.34 -2.00 -19.27
CA PHE A 173 -9.72 -3.40 -19.38
C PHE A 173 -9.42 -3.88 -20.80
N HIS A 174 -8.77 -5.04 -20.90
CA HIS A 174 -8.37 -5.66 -22.15
C HIS A 174 -9.04 -7.03 -22.27
N LEU A 175 -9.97 -7.19 -23.20
CA LEU A 175 -10.69 -8.44 -23.41
C LEU A 175 -10.04 -9.25 -24.52
N VAL A 176 -9.60 -10.45 -24.19
CA VAL A 176 -9.25 -11.49 -25.15
C VAL A 176 -10.44 -12.41 -25.33
N GLU A 177 -11.16 -12.33 -26.44
CA GLU A 177 -12.45 -13.02 -26.63
C GLU A 177 -12.29 -14.53 -26.78
N ASN A 178 -11.18 -15.02 -27.33
CA ASN A 178 -10.94 -16.42 -27.60
C ASN A 178 -9.74 -16.96 -26.79
N TYR A 179 -9.97 -17.31 -25.54
CA TYR A 179 -8.96 -17.89 -24.69
C TYR A 179 -9.43 -19.18 -24.04
N LYS A 180 -8.80 -20.32 -24.36
CA LYS A 180 -9.11 -21.66 -23.78
C LYS A 180 -10.60 -22.03 -23.83
N GLY A 181 -11.31 -21.66 -24.89
CA GLY A 181 -12.74 -21.91 -25.07
C GLY A 181 -13.65 -20.97 -24.27
N GLY A 182 -13.12 -19.85 -23.85
CA GLY A 182 -13.82 -18.75 -23.18
C GLY A 182 -13.16 -17.43 -23.50
N SER A 183 -13.04 -16.55 -22.51
CA SER A 183 -12.36 -15.25 -22.62
C SER A 183 -11.36 -15.05 -21.49
N ALA A 184 -10.38 -14.15 -21.70
CA ALA A 184 -9.55 -13.62 -20.64
C ALA A 184 -9.73 -12.09 -20.55
N LEU A 185 -10.22 -11.60 -19.44
CA LEU A 185 -10.36 -10.18 -19.15
C LEU A 185 -9.18 -9.73 -18.29
N MET A 186 -8.22 -9.01 -18.89
CA MET A 186 -7.10 -8.40 -18.20
C MET A 186 -7.48 -7.01 -17.73
N VAL A 187 -7.20 -6.71 -16.46
CA VAL A 187 -7.58 -5.45 -15.80
C VAL A 187 -6.34 -4.72 -15.36
N ARG A 188 -6.29 -3.42 -15.60
CA ARG A 188 -5.21 -2.52 -15.17
C ARG A 188 -5.84 -1.33 -14.43
N ILE A 189 -5.44 -1.12 -13.20
CA ILE A 189 -5.93 0.01 -12.39
C ILE A 189 -4.73 0.60 -11.63
N HIS A 190 -4.51 1.90 -11.78
CA HIS A 190 -3.45 2.58 -11.03
C HIS A 190 -3.78 2.61 -9.54
N HIS A 191 -2.79 2.30 -8.72
CA HIS A 191 -2.97 2.14 -7.27
C HIS A 191 -3.42 3.42 -6.54
N CYS A 192 -3.25 4.61 -7.14
CA CYS A 192 -3.78 5.85 -6.58
C CYS A 192 -5.32 5.91 -6.54
N ILE A 193 -6.03 5.07 -7.32
CA ILE A 193 -7.49 5.01 -7.33
C ILE A 193 -8.02 4.32 -6.08
N ALA A 194 -7.46 3.16 -5.73
CA ALA A 194 -7.94 2.34 -4.63
C ALA A 194 -6.93 1.26 -4.20
N ASP A 195 -7.04 0.83 -2.95
CA ASP A 195 -6.36 -0.35 -2.42
C ASP A 195 -7.12 -1.65 -2.72
N GLY A 196 -6.49 -2.79 -2.38
CA GLY A 196 -7.04 -4.11 -2.65
C GLY A 196 -8.44 -4.34 -2.03
N ILE A 197 -8.70 -3.84 -0.82
CA ILE A 197 -10.01 -4.01 -0.15
C ILE A 197 -11.10 -3.23 -0.89
N ALA A 198 -10.81 -1.99 -1.28
CA ALA A 198 -11.75 -1.19 -2.07
C ALA A 198 -11.99 -1.81 -3.46
N LEU A 199 -10.94 -2.34 -4.11
CA LEU A 199 -11.09 -3.01 -5.40
C LEU A 199 -11.89 -4.33 -5.32
N ILE A 200 -11.84 -5.05 -4.20
CA ILE A 200 -12.76 -6.19 -3.98
C ILE A 200 -14.21 -5.72 -4.03
N SER A 201 -14.55 -4.61 -3.37
CA SER A 201 -15.90 -4.05 -3.40
C SER A 201 -16.33 -3.63 -4.83
N VAL A 202 -15.39 -3.05 -5.59
CA VAL A 202 -15.61 -2.73 -7.02
C VAL A 202 -15.85 -4.01 -7.82
N THR A 203 -15.01 -5.04 -7.64
CA THR A 203 -15.15 -6.34 -8.28
C THR A 203 -16.51 -6.98 -7.97
N GLN A 204 -16.92 -6.97 -6.70
CA GLN A 204 -18.20 -7.49 -6.27
C GLN A 204 -19.39 -6.72 -6.87
N SER A 205 -19.23 -5.45 -7.20
CA SER A 205 -20.29 -4.69 -7.89
C SER A 205 -20.43 -5.08 -9.36
N LEU A 206 -19.36 -5.56 -10.01
CA LEU A 206 -19.35 -5.94 -11.43
C LEU A 206 -19.94 -7.31 -11.71
N VAL A 207 -19.92 -8.23 -10.74
CA VAL A 207 -20.40 -9.59 -10.92
C VAL A 207 -21.92 -9.70 -10.84
N ASP A 208 -22.46 -10.79 -11.37
CA ASP A 208 -23.89 -11.07 -11.35
C ASP A 208 -24.37 -11.28 -9.90
N GLY A 209 -25.50 -10.68 -9.54
CA GLY A 209 -26.02 -10.71 -8.17
C GLY A 209 -25.18 -9.93 -7.15
N GLY A 210 -24.14 -9.24 -7.61
CA GLY A 210 -23.29 -8.43 -6.74
C GLY A 210 -23.99 -7.20 -6.17
N SER A 211 -23.44 -6.65 -5.09
CA SER A 211 -23.96 -5.43 -4.45
C SER A 211 -23.92 -4.25 -5.43
N PRO A 212 -24.97 -3.42 -5.48
CA PRO A 212 -24.96 -2.23 -6.32
C PRO A 212 -23.85 -1.28 -5.84
N PRO A 213 -23.30 -0.44 -6.75
CA PRO A 213 -22.35 0.60 -6.36
C PRO A 213 -22.94 1.50 -5.27
N PRO A 214 -22.12 1.99 -4.32
CA PRO A 214 -22.59 2.84 -3.25
C PRO A 214 -23.16 4.15 -3.81
N GLN A 215 -24.39 4.49 -3.39
CA GLN A 215 -24.98 5.77 -3.79
C GLN A 215 -24.24 6.93 -3.07
N ARG A 216 -23.98 8.00 -3.82
CA ARG A 216 -23.34 9.21 -3.29
C ARG A 216 -24.27 9.85 -2.24
N ARG A 217 -23.91 9.80 -0.96
CA ARG A 217 -24.65 10.54 0.08
C ARG A 217 -24.58 12.03 -0.22
N SER A 218 -25.73 12.74 -0.05
CA SER A 218 -25.81 14.19 -0.26
C SER A 218 -24.83 14.95 0.65
N LYS A 219 -24.42 16.16 0.22
CA LYS A 219 -23.54 17.04 1.03
C LYS A 219 -24.04 17.27 2.47
N ALA A 220 -25.37 17.27 2.68
CA ALA A 220 -25.98 17.43 4.00
C ALA A 220 -25.75 16.25 4.95
N ALA A 221 -25.66 14.99 4.44
CA ALA A 221 -25.35 13.82 5.23
C ALA A 221 -23.84 13.68 5.55
N ARG A 222 -22.96 14.39 4.82
CA ARG A 222 -21.53 14.53 5.10
C ARG A 222 -21.25 15.39 6.34
N ALA A 223 -22.11 16.36 6.61
CA ALA A 223 -21.91 17.29 7.74
C ALA A 223 -22.31 16.72 9.11
N GLN A 224 -22.99 15.58 9.14
CA GLN A 224 -23.56 15.01 10.39
C GLN A 224 -22.97 13.67 10.86
N GLY A 225 -22.03 13.06 10.14
CA GLY A 225 -21.58 11.73 10.51
C GLY A 225 -20.14 11.38 10.15
N MET A 226 -19.31 11.26 11.14
CA MET A 226 -18.08 10.48 11.20
C MET A 226 -16.85 10.90 10.38
N ASP A 227 -16.88 11.98 9.59
CA ASP A 227 -15.66 12.55 9.00
C ASP A 227 -14.71 13.11 10.11
N GLY A 228 -15.25 13.42 11.29
CA GLY A 228 -14.47 13.87 12.45
C GLY A 228 -13.52 12.82 13.04
N ALA A 229 -13.79 11.52 12.90
CA ALA A 229 -12.89 10.49 13.42
C ALA A 229 -11.69 10.26 12.48
N GLU A 230 -11.87 10.33 11.17
CA GLU A 230 -10.77 10.28 10.19
C GLU A 230 -9.93 11.56 10.25
N GLU A 231 -10.57 12.71 10.39
CA GLU A 231 -9.91 14.01 10.57
C GLU A 231 -9.18 14.09 11.92
N TRP A 232 -9.77 13.53 13.00
CA TRP A 232 -9.13 13.42 14.30
C TRP A 232 -7.94 12.45 14.29
N LEU A 233 -8.05 11.26 13.65
CA LEU A 233 -6.93 10.32 13.49
C LEU A 233 -5.81 10.94 12.64
N SER A 234 -6.18 11.61 11.56
CA SER A 234 -5.25 12.38 10.73
C SER A 234 -4.58 13.50 11.53
N ASP A 235 -5.35 14.26 12.28
CA ASP A 235 -4.86 15.41 13.02
C ASP A 235 -4.10 15.04 14.29
N ALA A 236 -4.57 14.07 15.04
CA ALA A 236 -3.96 13.65 16.30
C ALA A 236 -2.73 12.75 16.11
N LEU A 237 -2.72 11.91 15.06
CA LEU A 237 -1.61 10.98 14.80
C LEU A 237 -0.69 11.45 13.69
N LEU A 238 -1.20 12.02 12.60
CA LEU A 238 -0.38 12.40 11.44
C LEU A 238 0.27 13.77 11.58
N LYS A 239 -0.35 14.76 12.22
CA LYS A 239 0.26 16.10 12.39
C LYS A 239 1.53 16.10 13.22
N PRO A 240 1.64 15.37 14.34
CA PRO A 240 2.91 15.23 15.05
C PRO A 240 3.97 14.53 14.20
N PHE A 241 3.60 13.49 13.43
CA PHE A 241 4.51 12.73 12.58
C PHE A 241 5.01 13.50 11.37
N THR A 242 4.15 14.28 10.70
CA THR A 242 4.58 15.14 9.58
C THR A 242 5.58 16.18 10.03
N HIS A 243 5.38 16.81 11.19
CA HIS A 243 6.36 17.74 11.76
C HIS A 243 7.69 17.08 12.11
N LEU A 244 7.64 15.85 12.59
CA LEU A 244 8.83 15.11 13.01
C LEU A 244 9.62 14.56 11.83
N ALA A 245 8.95 13.96 10.84
CA ALA A 245 9.58 13.41 9.65
C ALA A 245 10.17 14.51 8.76
N VAL A 246 9.49 15.64 8.60
CA VAL A 246 10.03 16.81 7.87
C VAL A 246 11.26 17.39 8.60
N LYS A 247 11.25 17.39 9.94
CA LYS A 247 12.39 17.84 10.73
C LYS A 247 13.56 16.86 10.70
N ALA A 248 13.29 15.55 10.68
CA ALA A 248 14.31 14.49 10.55
C ALA A 248 14.95 14.48 9.15
N LEU A 249 14.16 14.72 8.09
CA LEU A 249 14.66 14.83 6.71
C LEU A 249 15.44 16.14 6.46
N GLY A 250 15.07 17.22 7.14
CA GLY A 250 15.83 18.50 7.10
C GLY A 250 17.12 18.44 7.89
N ALA A 251 17.30 17.46 8.75
CA ALA A 251 18.48 17.26 9.63
C ALA A 251 19.34 16.06 9.21
N ALA A 252 19.34 15.67 7.93
CA ALA A 252 20.11 14.53 7.40
C ALA A 252 21.66 14.74 7.41
N GLY A 253 22.15 15.60 8.29
CA GLY A 253 23.54 15.68 8.73
C GLY A 253 23.56 15.83 10.24
N ASP A 254 24.16 14.92 10.95
CA ASP A 254 24.50 14.91 12.41
C ASP A 254 23.39 15.20 13.46
N GLY A 255 22.16 15.45 13.04
CA GLY A 255 21.06 15.84 13.92
C GLY A 255 20.04 14.77 14.30
N ALA A 256 20.04 13.60 13.66
CA ALA A 256 19.00 12.57 13.86
C ALA A 256 18.97 12.05 15.30
N VAL A 257 20.13 11.94 15.96
CA VAL A 257 20.24 11.47 17.35
C VAL A 257 19.75 12.53 18.35
N LYS A 258 19.92 13.83 18.05
CA LYS A 258 19.40 14.93 18.89
C LYS A 258 17.91 15.16 18.76
N SER A 259 17.33 14.83 17.62
CA SER A 259 15.86 14.93 17.43
C SER A 259 15.09 13.86 18.18
N MET A 260 15.70 12.70 18.40
CA MET A 260 15.11 11.59 19.16
C MET A 260 15.03 11.87 20.67
N SER A 261 15.95 12.68 21.21
CA SER A 261 15.91 13.07 22.63
C SER A 261 14.77 14.07 22.94
N LEU A 262 14.30 14.80 21.95
CA LEU A 262 13.15 15.73 22.07
C LEU A 262 11.79 15.01 22.05
N LEU A 263 11.75 13.76 21.57
CA LEU A 263 10.55 12.87 21.63
C LEU A 263 10.39 12.22 23.01
N MET A 264 11.45 12.20 23.81
CA MET A 264 11.44 11.61 25.16
C MET A 264 10.93 12.56 26.26
N GLU A 265 10.48 13.77 25.94
CA GLU A 265 9.81 14.66 26.90
C GLU A 265 8.27 14.64 26.73
N PRO A 266 7.54 13.77 27.44
CA PRO A 266 6.08 13.62 27.33
C PRO A 266 5.26 14.76 27.96
N GLN A 267 5.90 15.78 28.55
CA GLN A 267 5.24 16.70 29.48
C GLN A 267 4.56 17.94 28.86
N LYS A 268 4.46 18.09 27.55
CA LYS A 268 3.91 19.34 26.95
C LYS A 268 2.74 19.16 25.99
N GLY A 269 1.97 18.08 26.08
CA GLY A 269 0.83 17.79 25.20
C GLY A 269 -0.49 17.41 25.87
N MET A 270 -0.59 17.50 27.18
CA MET A 270 -1.73 16.99 27.93
C MET A 270 -2.71 18.08 28.37
N GLU A 271 -3.66 18.39 27.50
CA GLU A 271 -4.95 18.98 27.89
C GLU A 271 -6.04 18.47 26.96
N SER A 272 -6.45 17.22 27.15
CA SER A 272 -7.82 16.72 26.90
C SER A 272 -7.92 15.19 27.09
N GLY A 273 -8.44 14.77 28.20
CA GLY A 273 -9.43 13.71 28.34
C GLY A 273 -9.07 12.24 28.05
N MET A 274 -7.86 11.72 28.32
CA MET A 274 -7.61 10.28 28.29
C MET A 274 -7.29 9.72 29.68
N HIS A 275 -8.00 8.67 30.02
CA HIS A 275 -8.05 8.04 31.35
C HIS A 275 -6.89 7.07 31.61
N SER A 276 -5.68 7.47 31.58
CA SER A 276 -4.53 7.08 32.43
C SER A 276 -3.21 7.53 31.79
N SER A 277 -2.40 8.20 32.57
CA SER A 277 -1.04 8.63 32.20
C SER A 277 -0.10 7.47 31.83
N VAL A 278 -0.39 6.28 32.34
CA VAL A 278 0.39 5.04 32.10
C VAL A 278 0.16 4.48 30.70
N ASP A 279 -1.09 4.49 30.20
CA ASP A 279 -1.40 3.94 28.87
C ASP A 279 -0.90 4.87 27.76
N MET A 280 -0.93 6.17 27.99
CA MET A 280 -0.37 7.16 27.05
C MET A 280 1.16 7.09 27.00
N ALA A 281 1.84 6.88 28.13
CA ALA A 281 3.27 6.67 28.19
C ALA A 281 3.69 5.36 27.48
N LYS A 282 2.92 4.29 27.63
CA LYS A 282 3.12 3.02 26.92
C LYS A 282 2.95 3.19 25.41
N MET A 283 1.91 3.88 24.98
CA MET A 283 1.67 4.16 23.55
C MET A 283 2.78 5.03 22.94
N ALA A 284 3.21 6.08 23.62
CA ALA A 284 4.31 6.92 23.18
C ALA A 284 5.62 6.14 23.07
N TYR A 285 5.92 5.29 24.05
CA TYR A 285 7.09 4.40 24.01
C TYR A 285 7.01 3.42 22.84
N GLN A 286 5.85 2.80 22.59
CA GLN A 286 5.66 1.87 21.47
C GLN A 286 5.87 2.56 20.13
N VAL A 287 5.31 3.75 19.95
CA VAL A 287 5.49 4.55 18.73
C VAL A 287 6.96 4.89 18.49
N VAL A 288 7.69 5.34 19.53
CA VAL A 288 9.12 5.66 19.41
C VAL A 288 9.95 4.41 19.12
N SER A 289 9.64 3.30 19.78
CA SER A 289 10.33 2.02 19.59
C SER A 289 10.13 1.50 18.15
N ASP A 290 8.90 1.53 17.65
CA ASP A 290 8.59 1.04 16.29
C ASP A 290 9.16 1.95 15.20
N LEU A 291 9.17 3.28 15.40
CA LEU A 291 9.86 4.22 14.51
C LEU A 291 11.38 3.96 14.47
N ALA A 292 11.99 3.77 15.64
CA ALA A 292 13.40 3.42 15.73
C ALA A 292 13.68 2.09 15.02
N ALA A 293 12.83 1.09 15.22
CA ALA A 293 12.95 -0.21 14.56
C ALA A 293 12.89 -0.09 13.02
N LEU A 294 11.98 0.74 12.49
CA LEU A 294 11.88 0.98 11.05
C LEU A 294 13.09 1.76 10.51
N ALA A 295 13.53 2.80 11.21
CA ALA A 295 14.63 3.66 10.78
C ALA A 295 16.01 2.94 10.85
N LEU A 296 16.23 2.17 11.91
CA LEU A 296 17.46 1.45 12.18
C LEU A 296 17.49 0.03 11.61
N MET A 297 16.41 -0.39 10.94
CA MET A 297 16.35 -1.69 10.28
C MET A 297 17.53 -1.83 9.31
N PRO A 298 18.35 -2.90 9.42
CA PRO A 298 19.44 -3.12 8.47
C PRO A 298 18.90 -3.40 7.07
N ASP A 299 19.75 -3.23 6.06
CA ASP A 299 19.41 -3.66 4.70
C ASP A 299 19.07 -5.15 4.69
N ASP A 300 18.24 -5.56 3.72
CA ASP A 300 17.83 -6.96 3.60
C ASP A 300 18.96 -7.87 3.11
N SER A 301 18.85 -9.16 3.35
CA SER A 301 19.88 -10.14 2.98
C SER A 301 20.22 -10.05 1.50
N PRO A 302 21.52 -10.02 1.14
CA PRO A 302 21.95 -10.01 -0.25
C PRO A 302 21.67 -11.37 -0.89
N THR A 303 20.65 -11.42 -1.74
CA THR A 303 20.27 -12.57 -2.57
C THR A 303 20.15 -12.10 -4.02
N ARG A 304 20.10 -13.01 -5.00
CA ARG A 304 19.86 -12.63 -6.41
C ARG A 304 18.52 -11.95 -6.65
N LEU A 305 17.57 -12.02 -5.71
CA LEU A 305 16.31 -11.30 -5.76
C LEU A 305 16.45 -9.83 -5.35
N LYS A 306 17.65 -9.42 -4.90
CA LYS A 306 17.96 -8.06 -4.48
C LYS A 306 18.84 -7.39 -5.54
N GLY A 307 18.52 -6.14 -5.88
CA GLY A 307 19.28 -5.39 -6.88
C GLY A 307 18.42 -4.32 -7.52
N GLN A 308 18.85 -3.84 -8.68
CA GLN A 308 18.07 -2.90 -9.49
C GLN A 308 17.17 -3.72 -10.44
N PRO A 309 15.83 -3.55 -10.37
CA PRO A 309 14.93 -4.18 -11.33
C PRO A 309 15.24 -3.74 -12.74
N GLY A 310 15.15 -4.69 -13.69
CA GLY A 310 15.26 -4.38 -15.11
C GLY A 310 13.97 -3.75 -15.68
N ASN A 311 14.01 -3.47 -16.99
CA ASN A 311 12.89 -2.89 -17.73
C ASN A 311 11.92 -3.96 -18.29
N ALA A 312 12.02 -5.21 -17.85
CA ALA A 312 11.15 -6.30 -18.26
C ALA A 312 10.70 -7.07 -17.03
N LYS A 313 9.39 -7.32 -16.92
CA LYS A 313 8.81 -8.15 -15.88
C LYS A 313 8.41 -9.53 -16.41
N ARG A 314 8.29 -10.46 -15.52
CA ARG A 314 7.72 -11.78 -15.75
C ARG A 314 6.53 -11.96 -14.82
N VAL A 315 5.47 -12.53 -15.35
CA VAL A 315 4.26 -12.88 -14.59
C VAL A 315 4.08 -14.37 -14.65
N ALA A 316 3.83 -14.99 -13.51
CA ALA A 316 3.59 -16.42 -13.41
C ALA A 316 2.52 -16.73 -12.36
N TRP A 317 1.86 -17.86 -12.54
CA TRP A 317 0.95 -18.50 -11.57
C TRP A 317 0.93 -20.00 -11.75
N CYS A 318 0.53 -20.70 -10.72
CA CYS A 318 0.35 -22.17 -10.74
C CYS A 318 -1.14 -22.54 -10.62
N ALA A 319 -1.44 -23.81 -10.75
CA ALA A 319 -2.76 -24.34 -10.41
C ALA A 319 -3.10 -24.01 -8.94
N PRO A 320 -4.37 -23.70 -8.63
CA PRO A 320 -4.77 -23.39 -7.27
C PRO A 320 -4.61 -24.58 -6.32
N LEU A 321 -4.14 -24.32 -5.10
CA LEU A 321 -4.14 -25.30 -4.02
C LEU A 321 -5.57 -25.41 -3.45
N PRO A 322 -6.04 -26.62 -3.08
CA PRO A 322 -7.34 -26.77 -2.43
C PRO A 322 -7.36 -26.02 -1.08
N LEU A 323 -8.30 -25.08 -0.92
CA LEU A 323 -8.42 -24.27 0.30
C LEU A 323 -8.65 -25.13 1.55
N GLU A 324 -9.39 -26.25 1.40
CA GLU A 324 -9.67 -27.15 2.53
C GLU A 324 -8.43 -27.89 3.02
N GLU A 325 -7.48 -28.22 2.13
CA GLU A 325 -6.18 -28.77 2.53
C GLU A 325 -5.36 -27.76 3.33
N VAL A 326 -5.31 -26.49 2.87
CA VAL A 326 -4.63 -25.41 3.60
C VAL A 326 -5.25 -25.20 4.98
N LYS A 327 -6.57 -25.27 5.09
CA LYS A 327 -7.30 -25.18 6.37
C LYS A 327 -6.99 -26.38 7.27
N ALA A 328 -6.94 -27.60 6.71
CA ALA A 328 -6.63 -28.79 7.47
C ALA A 328 -5.21 -28.73 8.07
N VAL A 329 -4.23 -28.28 7.29
CA VAL A 329 -2.85 -28.05 7.77
C VAL A 329 -2.85 -26.98 8.86
N GLY A 330 -3.53 -25.84 8.65
CA GLY A 330 -3.63 -24.79 9.65
C GLY A 330 -4.23 -25.27 10.98
N LYS A 331 -5.29 -26.09 10.89
CA LYS A 331 -5.94 -26.69 12.06
C LYS A 331 -5.00 -27.69 12.78
N ALA A 332 -4.34 -28.57 12.03
CA ALA A 332 -3.41 -29.57 12.57
C ALA A 332 -2.24 -28.92 13.32
N LEU A 333 -1.70 -27.81 12.78
CA LEU A 333 -0.59 -27.07 13.37
C LEU A 333 -1.05 -25.93 14.31
N ASN A 334 -2.36 -25.78 14.54
CA ASN A 334 -2.93 -24.67 15.31
C ASN A 334 -2.43 -23.30 14.82
N CYS A 335 -2.35 -23.11 13.51
CA CYS A 335 -1.89 -21.90 12.83
C CYS A 335 -2.99 -21.29 11.98
N SER A 336 -2.89 -20.00 11.67
CA SER A 336 -3.81 -19.36 10.72
C SER A 336 -3.49 -19.80 9.29
N ILE A 337 -4.49 -19.74 8.40
CA ILE A 337 -4.29 -19.96 6.95
C ILE A 337 -3.17 -19.05 6.43
N ASN A 338 -3.14 -17.79 6.88
CA ASN A 338 -2.13 -16.82 6.48
C ASN A 338 -0.71 -17.26 6.88
N ASP A 339 -0.53 -17.81 8.09
CA ASP A 339 0.77 -18.31 8.55
C ASP A 339 1.26 -19.46 7.66
N VAL A 340 0.36 -20.38 7.30
CA VAL A 340 0.66 -21.52 6.40
C VAL A 340 1.06 -21.01 5.01
N LEU A 341 0.25 -20.13 4.41
CA LEU A 341 0.49 -19.62 3.05
C LEU A 341 1.80 -18.83 2.94
N LEU A 342 2.07 -17.94 3.90
CA LEU A 342 3.34 -17.19 3.93
C LEU A 342 4.55 -18.09 4.15
N SER A 343 4.40 -19.17 4.94
CA SER A 343 5.42 -20.19 5.10
C SER A 343 5.68 -20.96 3.81
N CYS A 344 4.64 -21.29 3.02
CA CYS A 344 4.79 -21.89 1.70
C CYS A 344 5.59 -20.97 0.77
N VAL A 345 5.29 -19.69 0.74
CA VAL A 345 6.04 -18.70 -0.07
C VAL A 345 7.51 -18.63 0.37
N ALA A 346 7.78 -18.58 1.69
CA ALA A 346 9.15 -18.58 2.19
C ALA A 346 9.93 -19.83 1.75
N GLY A 347 9.28 -21.00 1.83
CA GLY A 347 9.87 -22.26 1.37
C GLY A 347 10.12 -22.31 -0.14
N ALA A 348 9.18 -21.82 -0.94
CA ALA A 348 9.30 -21.74 -2.41
C ALA A 348 10.45 -20.82 -2.83
N ILE A 349 10.60 -19.65 -2.18
CA ILE A 349 11.72 -18.73 -2.43
C ILE A 349 13.05 -19.40 -2.06
N GLY A 350 13.12 -20.06 -0.90
CA GLY A 350 14.32 -20.80 -0.47
C GLY A 350 14.69 -21.91 -1.44
N ALA A 351 13.71 -22.68 -1.92
CA ALA A 351 13.92 -23.75 -2.92
C ALA A 351 14.43 -23.16 -4.25
N TYR A 352 13.78 -22.11 -4.76
CA TYR A 352 14.22 -21.44 -5.98
C TYR A 352 15.66 -20.94 -5.89
N LEU A 353 16.03 -20.27 -4.79
CA LEU A 353 17.40 -19.75 -4.61
C LEU A 353 18.42 -20.90 -4.59
N ARG A 354 18.11 -22.03 -3.94
CA ARG A 354 18.98 -23.22 -3.94
C ARG A 354 19.15 -23.81 -5.34
N GLU A 355 18.07 -23.93 -6.09
CA GLU A 355 18.11 -24.40 -7.48
C GLU A 355 19.00 -23.52 -8.36
N GLN A 356 19.05 -22.23 -8.03
CA GLN A 356 19.91 -21.27 -8.72
C GLN A 356 21.35 -21.24 -8.19
N GLY A 357 21.70 -22.10 -7.22
CA GLY A 357 23.04 -22.20 -6.65
C GLY A 357 23.35 -21.22 -5.52
N ASP A 358 22.34 -20.50 -5.00
CA ASP A 358 22.56 -19.59 -3.87
C ASP A 358 22.59 -20.34 -2.54
N ALA A 359 23.53 -19.99 -1.66
CA ALA A 359 23.52 -20.47 -0.29
C ALA A 359 22.41 -19.79 0.49
N VAL A 360 21.43 -20.54 0.97
CA VAL A 360 20.26 -20.01 1.69
C VAL A 360 20.23 -20.35 3.18
N SER A 361 21.11 -21.27 3.64
CA SER A 361 21.16 -21.69 5.05
C SER A 361 21.29 -20.48 5.97
N GLY A 362 20.39 -20.36 6.95
CA GLY A 362 20.37 -19.23 7.90
C GLY A 362 19.98 -17.89 7.29
N LYS A 363 19.66 -17.80 5.98
CA LYS A 363 19.22 -16.55 5.36
C LYS A 363 17.75 -16.29 5.56
N GLU A 364 17.46 -15.00 5.64
CA GLU A 364 16.13 -14.44 5.77
C GLU A 364 15.98 -13.30 4.77
N ILE A 365 14.76 -13.09 4.29
CA ILE A 365 14.42 -11.91 3.50
C ILE A 365 13.21 -11.21 4.11
N ARG A 366 13.03 -9.93 3.83
CA ARG A 366 11.85 -9.17 4.24
C ARG A 366 10.88 -9.01 3.10
N ALA A 367 9.61 -9.22 3.44
CA ALA A 367 8.49 -8.89 2.58
C ALA A 367 7.66 -7.78 3.23
N MET A 368 7.28 -6.77 2.46
CA MET A 368 6.27 -5.80 2.88
C MET A 368 4.89 -6.42 2.73
N VAL A 369 4.17 -6.54 3.84
CA VAL A 369 2.82 -7.08 3.88
C VAL A 369 1.85 -5.93 4.15
N PRO A 370 0.85 -5.69 3.28
CA PRO A 370 -0.17 -4.69 3.53
C PRO A 370 -1.07 -5.11 4.68
N VAL A 371 -1.31 -4.18 5.60
CA VAL A 371 -2.22 -4.32 6.73
C VAL A 371 -3.35 -3.31 6.57
N ASN A 372 -4.57 -3.79 6.50
CA ASN A 372 -5.74 -2.93 6.37
C ASN A 372 -5.90 -2.04 7.62
N LEU A 373 -6.01 -0.73 7.39
CA LEU A 373 -6.29 0.26 8.43
C LEU A 373 -7.71 0.81 8.33
N ARG A 374 -8.46 0.38 7.31
CA ARG A 374 -9.84 0.82 7.03
C ARG A 374 -10.82 0.01 7.86
N PRO A 375 -11.78 0.65 8.56
CA PRO A 375 -12.92 -0.05 9.14
C PRO A 375 -13.73 -0.78 8.04
N LEU A 376 -14.19 -2.00 8.34
CA LEU A 376 -14.89 -2.84 7.36
C LEU A 376 -16.19 -2.19 6.82
N GLU A 377 -16.86 -1.39 7.63
CA GLU A 377 -18.05 -0.61 7.24
C GLU A 377 -17.74 0.45 6.17
N HIS A 378 -16.48 0.81 5.99
CA HIS A 378 -16.01 1.75 4.97
C HIS A 378 -15.30 1.08 3.80
N ALA A 379 -15.34 -0.25 3.67
CA ALA A 379 -14.65 -1.00 2.62
C ALA A 379 -15.04 -0.56 1.19
N TYR A 380 -16.22 0.04 1.01
CA TYR A 380 -16.71 0.55 -0.27
C TYR A 380 -16.09 1.90 -0.70
N LYS A 381 -15.42 2.61 0.21
CA LYS A 381 -14.78 3.90 -0.13
C LYS A 381 -13.49 3.63 -0.92
N LEU A 382 -13.33 4.31 -2.07
CA LEU A 382 -12.08 4.27 -2.83
C LEU A 382 -10.97 5.06 -2.16
N GLY A 383 -9.73 4.89 -2.64
CA GLY A 383 -8.52 5.45 -2.06
C GLY A 383 -7.74 4.42 -1.24
N ASN A 384 -6.58 4.80 -0.74
CA ASN A 384 -5.67 3.91 -0.03
C ASN A 384 -5.71 4.13 1.48
N GLN A 385 -6.09 3.10 2.24
CA GLN A 385 -6.13 3.09 3.70
C GLN A 385 -5.50 1.82 4.26
N PHE A 386 -4.24 1.58 3.94
CA PHE A 386 -3.46 0.47 4.48
C PHE A 386 -2.05 0.91 4.82
N GLY A 387 -1.44 0.26 5.79
CA GLY A 387 -0.02 0.39 6.10
C GLY A 387 0.76 -0.81 5.60
N LEU A 388 2.07 -0.68 5.53
CA LEU A 388 2.98 -1.76 5.17
C LEU A 388 3.74 -2.22 6.41
N ALA A 389 3.78 -3.52 6.66
CA ALA A 389 4.54 -4.12 7.75
C ALA A 389 5.67 -5.01 7.19
N PRO A 390 6.90 -4.85 7.66
CA PRO A 390 8.02 -5.69 7.22
C PRO A 390 7.96 -7.04 7.93
N LEU A 391 7.58 -8.08 7.20
CA LEU A 391 7.62 -9.47 7.66
C LEU A 391 8.95 -10.11 7.26
N VAL A 392 9.71 -10.58 8.22
CA VAL A 392 10.91 -11.37 7.96
C VAL A 392 10.52 -12.81 7.64
N LEU A 393 10.91 -13.31 6.47
CA LEU A 393 10.64 -14.65 5.98
C LEU A 393 11.86 -15.56 6.16
N PRO A 394 11.73 -16.68 6.87
CA PRO A 394 12.82 -17.61 7.14
C PRO A 394 13.04 -18.54 5.93
N ILE A 395 13.60 -18.02 4.84
CA ILE A 395 13.82 -18.77 3.60
C ILE A 395 14.86 -19.87 3.72
N GLY A 396 15.73 -19.80 4.75
CA GLY A 396 16.76 -20.77 5.03
C GLY A 396 16.33 -21.92 5.94
N LEU A 397 15.09 -21.93 6.45
CA LEU A 397 14.56 -23.05 7.22
C LEU A 397 14.02 -24.14 6.29
N ASP A 398 14.64 -25.30 6.31
CA ASP A 398 14.25 -26.44 5.45
C ASP A 398 13.01 -27.17 5.99
N ASN A 399 12.92 -27.36 7.31
CA ASN A 399 11.78 -28.02 7.93
C ASN A 399 10.50 -27.17 7.76
N PRO A 400 9.49 -27.65 7.03
CA PRO A 400 8.27 -26.89 6.77
C PRO A 400 7.44 -26.59 8.02
N VAL A 401 7.46 -27.48 9.03
CA VAL A 401 6.73 -27.29 10.28
C VAL A 401 7.37 -26.19 11.12
N GLU A 402 8.69 -26.23 11.29
CA GLU A 402 9.45 -25.18 11.98
C GLU A 402 9.23 -23.83 11.29
N ARG A 403 9.25 -23.81 9.95
CA ARG A 403 9.03 -22.61 9.17
C ARG A 403 7.64 -22.01 9.38
N VAL A 404 6.59 -22.84 9.48
CA VAL A 404 5.21 -22.34 9.81
C VAL A 404 5.18 -21.73 11.20
N TYR A 405 5.78 -22.34 12.20
CA TYR A 405 5.80 -21.80 13.56
C TYR A 405 6.61 -20.51 13.66
N GLU A 406 7.72 -20.41 12.96
CA GLU A 406 8.53 -19.20 12.91
C GLU A 406 7.77 -18.05 12.24
N VAL A 407 7.14 -18.28 11.08
CA VAL A 407 6.29 -17.28 10.42
C VAL A 407 5.15 -16.86 11.33
N ARG A 408 4.50 -17.78 12.01
CA ARG A 408 3.43 -17.50 12.98
C ARG A 408 3.92 -16.59 14.12
N ALA A 409 5.09 -16.88 14.69
CA ALA A 409 5.67 -16.06 15.76
C ALA A 409 5.91 -14.62 15.30
N ARG A 410 6.50 -14.45 14.10
CA ARG A 410 6.76 -13.14 13.48
C ARG A 410 5.48 -12.38 13.15
N MET A 411 4.48 -13.05 12.59
CA MET A 411 3.16 -12.46 12.30
C MET A 411 2.43 -11.99 13.56
N ARG A 412 2.56 -12.71 14.67
CA ARG A 412 2.00 -12.26 15.97
C ARG A 412 2.65 -10.98 16.46
N GLY A 413 3.97 -10.86 16.35
CA GLY A 413 4.70 -9.63 16.67
C GLY A 413 4.22 -8.44 15.85
N LEU A 414 4.00 -8.63 14.55
CA LEU A 414 3.52 -7.57 13.65
C LEU A 414 2.09 -7.12 13.97
N LYS A 415 1.18 -8.03 14.30
CA LYS A 415 -0.24 -7.70 14.61
C LYS A 415 -0.40 -6.78 15.82
N GLY A 416 0.54 -6.81 16.76
CA GLY A 416 0.54 -5.95 17.95
C GLY A 416 1.36 -4.66 17.80
N SER A 417 2.02 -4.44 16.64
CA SER A 417 2.91 -3.31 16.43
C SER A 417 2.19 -2.11 15.79
N MET A 418 2.76 -0.92 16.00
CA MET A 418 2.31 0.32 15.34
C MET A 418 2.96 0.52 13.96
N GLN A 419 3.79 -0.41 13.51
CA GLN A 419 4.54 -0.28 12.25
C GLN A 419 3.66 -0.04 11.01
N PRO A 420 2.50 -0.71 10.82
CA PRO A 420 1.63 -0.42 9.68
C PRO A 420 1.10 1.02 9.69
N LEU A 421 0.73 1.53 10.85
CA LEU A 421 0.24 2.90 11.01
C LEU A 421 1.35 3.92 10.74
N LEU A 422 2.56 3.65 11.22
CA LEU A 422 3.74 4.48 10.99
C LEU A 422 4.13 4.51 9.51
N ALA A 423 4.10 3.36 8.83
CA ALA A 423 4.34 3.26 7.40
C ALA A 423 3.28 4.03 6.59
N PHE A 424 2.01 3.98 6.99
CA PHE A 424 0.95 4.79 6.39
C PHE A 424 1.22 6.30 6.57
N GLY A 425 1.60 6.73 7.78
CA GLY A 425 2.00 8.11 8.05
C GLY A 425 3.19 8.55 7.22
N LEU A 426 4.17 7.67 7.02
CA LEU A 426 5.34 7.93 6.18
C LEU A 426 4.96 8.10 4.69
N LEU A 427 4.04 7.30 4.18
CA LEU A 427 3.49 7.48 2.83
C LEU A 427 2.75 8.82 2.70
N ALA A 428 2.00 9.24 3.72
CA ALA A 428 1.37 10.55 3.71
C ALA A 428 2.39 11.71 3.67
N VAL A 429 3.51 11.56 4.39
CA VAL A 429 4.64 12.52 4.30
C VAL A 429 5.27 12.48 2.91
N ALA A 430 5.50 11.30 2.35
CA ALA A 430 6.05 11.16 1.00
C ALA A 430 5.20 11.89 -0.04
N GLY A 431 3.86 11.83 0.08
CA GLY A 431 2.93 12.56 -0.79
C GLY A 431 2.94 14.09 -0.66
N LEU A 432 3.61 14.63 0.38
CA LEU A 432 3.84 16.07 0.55
C LEU A 432 5.16 16.54 -0.08
N LEU A 433 6.07 15.62 -0.35
CA LEU A 433 7.40 15.92 -0.87
C LEU A 433 7.38 16.13 -2.38
N ILE A 434 8.35 16.89 -2.86
CA ILE A 434 8.67 16.93 -4.30
C ILE A 434 9.27 15.58 -4.72
N LYS A 435 9.11 15.23 -6.00
CA LYS A 435 9.52 13.91 -6.54
C LYS A 435 10.93 13.46 -6.13
N PRO A 436 12.02 14.26 -6.25
CA PRO A 436 13.35 13.80 -5.86
C PRO A 436 13.46 13.45 -4.37
N ALA A 437 12.83 14.21 -3.49
CA ALA A 437 12.84 13.95 -2.05
C ALA A 437 11.98 12.73 -1.69
N GLN A 438 10.86 12.54 -2.36
CA GLN A 438 10.04 11.34 -2.25
C GLN A 438 10.83 10.10 -2.69
N ASP A 439 11.50 10.14 -3.83
CA ASP A 439 12.29 9.02 -4.37
C ASP A 439 13.44 8.66 -3.43
N ALA A 440 14.11 9.65 -2.85
CA ALA A 440 15.16 9.42 -1.84
C ALA A 440 14.61 8.71 -0.59
N LEU A 441 13.45 9.15 -0.08
CA LEU A 441 12.79 8.53 1.07
C LEU A 441 12.40 7.08 0.76
N LEU A 442 11.74 6.84 -0.36
CA LEU A 442 11.31 5.50 -0.76
C LEU A 442 12.48 4.56 -1.06
N SER A 443 13.58 5.08 -1.60
CA SER A 443 14.83 4.33 -1.83
C SER A 443 15.41 3.75 -0.53
N LEU A 444 15.35 4.49 0.58
CA LEU A 444 15.79 3.99 1.89
C LEU A 444 15.01 2.75 2.33
N PHE A 445 13.69 2.73 2.07
CA PHE A 445 12.83 1.58 2.42
C PHE A 445 12.96 0.42 1.46
N SER A 446 13.13 0.69 0.17
CA SER A 446 13.28 -0.37 -0.83
C SER A 446 14.55 -1.21 -0.65
N LYS A 447 15.62 -0.63 -0.10
CA LYS A 447 16.82 -1.38 0.27
C LYS A 447 16.59 -2.37 1.42
N LYS A 448 15.62 -2.09 2.27
CA LYS A 448 15.32 -2.86 3.48
C LYS A 448 14.35 -4.03 3.23
N THR A 449 13.86 -4.21 2.01
CA THR A 449 12.90 -5.27 1.65
C THR A 449 13.21 -5.87 0.28
N THR A 450 12.91 -7.15 0.11
CA THR A 450 13.13 -7.90 -1.14
C THR A 450 11.81 -8.10 -1.89
N ALA A 451 10.68 -8.20 -1.18
CA ALA A 451 9.41 -8.55 -1.79
C ALA A 451 8.25 -7.69 -1.26
N VAL A 452 7.19 -7.58 -2.06
CA VAL A 452 5.85 -7.19 -1.59
C VAL A 452 4.98 -8.45 -1.62
N MET A 453 4.26 -8.73 -0.53
CA MET A 453 3.36 -9.87 -0.43
C MET A 453 1.99 -9.46 0.05
N THR A 454 0.97 -9.89 -0.66
CA THR A 454 -0.42 -9.64 -0.25
C THR A 454 -1.20 -10.94 -0.21
N ASN A 455 -2.06 -11.07 0.79
CA ASN A 455 -3.02 -12.16 0.89
C ASN A 455 -4.43 -11.58 1.01
N VAL A 456 -5.27 -11.89 0.04
CA VAL A 456 -6.62 -11.38 -0.08
C VAL A 456 -7.61 -12.54 -0.01
N PRO A 457 -8.51 -12.57 1.00
CA PRO A 457 -9.59 -13.53 1.01
C PRO A 457 -10.64 -13.16 -0.03
N GLY A 458 -10.94 -14.07 -0.92
CA GLY A 458 -12.01 -13.93 -1.92
C GLY A 458 -13.21 -14.84 -1.61
N PRO A 459 -14.24 -14.81 -2.49
CA PRO A 459 -15.46 -15.61 -2.33
C PRO A 459 -15.18 -17.11 -2.45
N ARG A 460 -15.93 -17.90 -1.68
CA ARG A 460 -15.84 -19.36 -1.69
C ARG A 460 -16.39 -19.97 -2.96
N GLU A 461 -17.39 -19.32 -3.55
CA GLU A 461 -18.02 -19.76 -4.78
C GLU A 461 -17.44 -19.00 -5.98
N LYS A 462 -17.46 -19.65 -7.15
CA LYS A 462 -17.10 -18.97 -8.39
C LYS A 462 -18.15 -17.93 -8.73
N LEU A 463 -17.69 -16.73 -9.01
CA LEU A 463 -18.53 -15.62 -9.43
C LEU A 463 -18.87 -15.71 -10.91
N LYS A 464 -19.92 -15.00 -11.33
CA LYS A 464 -20.28 -14.83 -12.74
C LYS A 464 -20.25 -13.35 -13.11
N ILE A 465 -19.94 -13.08 -14.36
CA ILE A 465 -20.06 -11.76 -14.97
C ILE A 465 -20.76 -11.89 -16.32
N CYS A 466 -21.86 -11.17 -16.49
CA CYS A 466 -22.69 -11.24 -17.71
C CYS A 466 -23.03 -12.70 -18.12
N GLY A 467 -23.39 -13.55 -17.15
CA GLY A 467 -23.69 -14.96 -17.35
C GLY A 467 -22.47 -15.88 -17.48
N SER A 468 -21.27 -15.36 -17.71
CA SER A 468 -20.04 -16.14 -17.83
C SER A 468 -19.41 -16.40 -16.46
N THR A 469 -19.08 -17.66 -16.16
CA THR A 469 -18.41 -18.03 -14.91
C THR A 469 -16.95 -17.62 -14.94
N ILE A 470 -16.48 -16.94 -13.90
CA ILE A 470 -15.07 -16.62 -13.71
C ILE A 470 -14.40 -17.89 -13.17
N GLU A 471 -13.68 -18.60 -14.05
CA GLU A 471 -13.01 -19.86 -13.71
C GLU A 471 -11.72 -19.64 -12.92
N GLU A 472 -10.92 -18.63 -13.33
CA GLU A 472 -9.70 -18.21 -12.67
C GLU A 472 -9.75 -16.71 -12.37
N ASN A 473 -9.31 -16.32 -11.17
CA ASN A 473 -9.20 -14.93 -10.74
C ASN A 473 -7.82 -14.74 -10.12
N LEU A 474 -6.98 -13.94 -10.76
CA LEU A 474 -5.62 -13.65 -10.32
C LEU A 474 -5.35 -12.15 -10.37
N PHE A 475 -4.43 -11.69 -9.54
CA PHE A 475 -3.96 -10.31 -9.60
C PHE A 475 -2.48 -10.23 -9.18
N TRP A 476 -1.84 -9.14 -9.54
CA TRP A 476 -0.47 -8.80 -9.18
C TRP A 476 -0.44 -7.38 -8.65
N VAL A 477 0.28 -7.21 -7.55
CA VAL A 477 0.47 -5.89 -6.92
C VAL A 477 1.77 -5.25 -7.40
N PRO A 478 1.82 -3.91 -7.50
CA PRO A 478 3.02 -3.23 -7.89
C PRO A 478 4.13 -3.36 -6.85
N GLN A 479 5.35 -3.30 -7.32
CA GLN A 479 6.55 -3.15 -6.51
C GLN A 479 7.05 -1.70 -6.63
N SER A 480 7.90 -1.25 -5.71
CA SER A 480 8.47 0.09 -5.74
C SER A 480 9.99 0.09 -5.56
N GLY A 481 10.66 1.09 -6.12
CA GLY A 481 12.11 1.25 -6.01
C GLY A 481 12.88 0.01 -6.47
N SER A 482 13.76 -0.51 -5.63
CA SER A 482 14.60 -1.69 -5.91
C SER A 482 13.94 -3.03 -5.54
N VAL A 483 12.65 -3.05 -5.22
CA VAL A 483 11.91 -4.29 -4.95
C VAL A 483 11.55 -4.95 -6.28
N GLY A 484 12.07 -6.14 -6.52
CA GLY A 484 11.89 -6.85 -7.79
C GLY A 484 10.90 -8.02 -7.72
N LEU A 485 10.37 -8.37 -6.54
CA LEU A 485 9.50 -9.52 -6.35
C LEU A 485 8.15 -9.09 -5.77
N GLY A 486 7.08 -9.44 -6.45
CA GLY A 486 5.71 -9.33 -5.94
C GLY A 486 5.05 -10.70 -5.85
N VAL A 487 4.43 -11.01 -4.72
CA VAL A 487 3.65 -12.24 -4.54
C VAL A 487 2.25 -11.87 -4.09
N SER A 488 1.26 -12.29 -4.86
CA SER A 488 -0.15 -12.15 -4.53
C SER A 488 -0.77 -13.52 -4.24
N ILE A 489 -1.54 -13.59 -3.18
CA ILE A 489 -2.26 -14.78 -2.77
C ILE A 489 -3.74 -14.43 -2.76
N LEU A 490 -4.58 -15.23 -3.41
CA LEU A 490 -6.03 -15.05 -3.47
C LEU A 490 -6.73 -16.38 -3.21
N SER A 491 -7.58 -16.45 -2.21
CA SER A 491 -8.53 -17.56 -2.11
C SER A 491 -9.77 -17.28 -2.97
N TYR A 492 -10.10 -18.18 -3.88
CA TYR A 492 -11.20 -18.01 -4.81
C TYR A 492 -11.77 -19.35 -5.25
N GLY A 493 -13.10 -19.51 -5.27
CA GLY A 493 -13.80 -20.69 -5.82
C GLY A 493 -13.37 -22.01 -5.17
N GLY A 494 -13.03 -22.02 -3.88
CA GLY A 494 -12.55 -23.19 -3.15
C GLY A 494 -11.05 -23.47 -3.31
N GLY A 495 -10.32 -22.66 -4.07
CA GLY A 495 -8.87 -22.76 -4.25
C GLY A 495 -8.11 -21.58 -3.66
N VAL A 496 -6.79 -21.73 -3.51
CA VAL A 496 -5.83 -20.67 -3.19
C VAL A 496 -4.89 -20.52 -4.36
N GLN A 497 -4.88 -19.36 -4.99
CA GLN A 497 -4.03 -19.04 -6.12
C GLN A 497 -2.85 -18.16 -5.72
N PHE A 498 -1.69 -18.43 -6.30
CA PHE A 498 -0.48 -17.64 -6.14
C PHE A 498 -0.12 -16.99 -7.46
N GLY A 499 0.03 -15.67 -7.45
CA GLY A 499 0.59 -14.91 -8.55
C GLY A 499 1.96 -14.36 -8.17
N VAL A 500 2.92 -14.47 -9.07
CA VAL A 500 4.28 -13.93 -8.89
C VAL A 500 4.60 -12.98 -10.02
N VAL A 501 5.21 -11.86 -9.71
CA VAL A 501 5.69 -10.88 -10.66
C VAL A 501 7.09 -10.41 -10.28
#